data_7febf84e7ae4905f104ac22b88c5b27e
#
_entry.id   7febf84e7ae4905f104ac22b88c5b27e
#
_cell.length_a   1.000
_cell.length_b   1.000
_cell.length_c   1.000
_cell.angle_alpha   90.00
_cell.angle_beta   90.00
_cell.angle_gamma   90.00
#
_symmetry.space_group_name_H-M   'P 1'
#
loop_
_entity.id
_entity.type
_entity.pdbx_description
1 polymer ?
#
loop_
_entity_poly.entity_id
_entity_poly.type
_entity_poly.pdbx_seq_one_letter_code
_entity_poly.pdbx_strand_id
1 'polypeptide(L)'
;FAELLYSENTPASFWAAYQLLSQGIYFTGSPADGVKARPKEEIEAELAAIRAKTQAKEQRAALLDRIRSGAILPQDRPLMSEIEQLAYGRSENSRLMRELGIEATPEKAHQLLLRLGVWDELADPYPARAGIELENPSLALPPLPDEPREDLTDMISLAIDNEGSADPDDAISFADGLLWVHVADPASVVTYGSELDLACVRSGANLYLPEKIVHMLPPEATAVFGLGLNEISPALSFGIRITEEGSAILEKCVRSRVRVERLTYAGAASRMNESPLTEIASALERFRRKREAD
;
A
#
# COMPACT_ATOMS: atom_id res chain seq x y z
N PHE A 1 47.55 -19.56 -46.98
CA PHE A 1 46.24 -19.28 -46.41
C PHE A 1 45.62 -18.03 -47.09
N ALA A 2 46.29 -16.86 -47.08
CA ALA A 2 45.80 -15.65 -47.75
C ALA A 2 45.56 -15.84 -49.23
N GLU A 3 46.45 -16.51 -49.93
CA GLU A 3 46.33 -16.84 -51.36
C GLU A 3 45.09 -17.73 -51.67
N LEU A 4 44.81 -18.70 -50.77
CA LEU A 4 43.64 -19.57 -50.92
C LEU A 4 42.32 -18.83 -50.72
N LEU A 5 42.30 -17.78 -49.87
CA LEU A 5 41.09 -16.99 -49.57
C LEU A 5 40.83 -15.89 -50.61
N TYR A 6 41.91 -15.22 -51.06
CA TYR A 6 41.77 -13.98 -51.82
C TYR A 6 42.37 -14.09 -53.24
N SER A 7 42.97 -15.21 -53.56
CA SER A 7 43.66 -15.41 -54.84
C SER A 7 44.75 -14.34 -55.13
N GLU A 8 45.25 -13.69 -54.06
CA GLU A 8 46.23 -12.62 -54.11
C GLU A 8 47.32 -12.82 -53.04
N ASN A 9 48.48 -12.33 -53.32
CA ASN A 9 49.64 -12.46 -52.43
C ASN A 9 50.23 -11.07 -52.11
N THR A 10 49.39 -10.21 -51.49
CA THR A 10 49.72 -8.84 -51.16
C THR A 10 49.77 -8.65 -49.63
N PRO A 11 50.46 -7.61 -49.11
CA PRO A 11 50.41 -7.31 -47.69
C PRO A 11 48.98 -7.08 -47.15
N ALA A 12 48.08 -6.55 -48.00
CA ALA A 12 46.69 -6.33 -47.63
C ALA A 12 45.92 -7.66 -47.47
N SER A 13 46.12 -8.62 -48.42
CA SER A 13 45.49 -9.94 -48.32
C SER A 13 46.02 -10.76 -47.13
N PHE A 14 47.30 -10.64 -46.80
CA PHE A 14 47.85 -11.26 -45.59
C PHE A 14 47.22 -10.69 -44.30
N TRP A 15 47.08 -9.40 -44.25
CA TRP A 15 46.44 -8.75 -43.07
C TRP A 15 44.99 -9.14 -42.92
N ALA A 16 44.21 -9.13 -44.00
CA ALA A 16 42.81 -9.55 -43.98
C ALA A 16 42.68 -11.03 -43.57
N ALA A 17 43.51 -11.93 -44.07
CA ALA A 17 43.52 -13.34 -43.72
C ALA A 17 43.90 -13.52 -42.21
N TYR A 18 44.85 -12.75 -41.72
CA TYR A 18 45.20 -12.75 -40.29
C TYR A 18 44.08 -12.25 -39.40
N GLN A 19 43.35 -11.19 -39.80
CA GLN A 19 42.19 -10.70 -39.05
C GLN A 19 41.06 -11.77 -39.01
N LEU A 20 40.76 -12.44 -40.13
CA LEU A 20 39.74 -13.50 -40.14
C LEU A 20 40.12 -14.67 -39.22
N LEU A 21 41.40 -15.04 -39.21
CA LEU A 21 41.88 -16.08 -38.29
C LEU A 21 41.83 -15.63 -36.81
N SER A 22 42.25 -14.40 -36.55
CA SER A 22 42.24 -13.82 -35.20
C SER A 22 40.82 -13.66 -34.61
N GLN A 23 39.81 -13.48 -35.42
CA GLN A 23 38.39 -13.46 -34.99
C GLN A 23 37.91 -14.81 -34.45
N GLY A 24 38.52 -15.93 -34.90
CA GLY A 24 38.17 -17.29 -34.46
C GLY A 24 36.78 -17.76 -34.84
N ILE A 25 36.06 -17.03 -35.71
CA ILE A 25 34.69 -17.35 -36.13
C ILE A 25 34.70 -18.44 -37.20
N TYR A 26 35.46 -18.24 -38.25
CA TYR A 26 35.46 -19.09 -39.44
C TYR A 26 36.57 -20.16 -39.42
N PHE A 27 37.64 -19.88 -38.71
CA PHE A 27 38.85 -20.71 -38.69
C PHE A 27 39.39 -20.89 -37.30
N THR A 28 40.05 -22.05 -37.07
CA THR A 28 40.81 -22.36 -35.85
C THR A 28 42.24 -22.70 -36.21
N GLY A 29 43.13 -22.61 -35.23
CA GLY A 29 44.55 -22.86 -35.35
C GLY A 29 45.40 -21.61 -35.44
N SER A 30 46.68 -21.77 -35.80
CA SER A 30 47.62 -20.67 -35.96
C SER A 30 48.39 -20.82 -37.29
N PRO A 31 48.99 -19.74 -37.80
CA PRO A 31 49.84 -19.85 -38.98
C PRO A 31 51.00 -20.83 -38.82
N ALA A 32 51.48 -21.10 -37.61
CA ALA A 32 52.56 -22.02 -37.29
C ALA A 32 52.11 -23.49 -37.21
N ASP A 33 50.89 -23.74 -36.65
CA ASP A 33 50.37 -25.09 -36.38
C ASP A 33 49.37 -25.58 -37.42
N GLY A 34 49.08 -24.73 -38.37
CA GLY A 34 48.07 -25.00 -39.41
C GLY A 34 46.67 -24.42 -39.07
N VAL A 35 45.97 -24.02 -40.12
CA VAL A 35 44.64 -23.41 -40.05
C VAL A 35 43.60 -24.40 -40.53
N LYS A 36 42.49 -24.57 -39.77
CA LYS A 36 41.38 -25.45 -40.15
C LYS A 36 40.09 -24.62 -40.20
N ALA A 37 39.25 -24.88 -41.21
CA ALA A 37 37.91 -24.31 -41.26
C ALA A 37 37.03 -24.93 -40.16
N ARG A 38 36.24 -24.12 -39.50
CA ARG A 38 35.22 -24.61 -38.55
C ARG A 38 34.03 -25.21 -39.31
N PRO A 39 33.32 -26.16 -38.72
CA PRO A 39 32.04 -26.65 -39.27
C PRO A 39 31.03 -25.52 -39.44
N LYS A 40 30.20 -25.62 -40.49
CA LYS A 40 29.25 -24.59 -40.83
C LYS A 40 28.25 -24.30 -39.71
N GLU A 41 27.79 -25.35 -39.02
CA GLU A 41 26.87 -25.26 -37.89
C GLU A 41 27.47 -24.48 -36.73
N GLU A 42 28.75 -24.63 -36.42
CA GLU A 42 29.46 -23.87 -35.39
C GLU A 42 29.59 -22.39 -35.74
N ILE A 43 29.90 -22.10 -37.01
CA ILE A 43 30.00 -20.72 -37.54
C ILE A 43 28.64 -20.02 -37.42
N GLU A 44 27.55 -20.69 -37.88
CA GLU A 44 26.19 -20.15 -37.83
C GLU A 44 25.75 -19.89 -36.35
N ALA A 45 26.05 -20.81 -35.44
CA ALA A 45 25.77 -20.64 -34.02
C ALA A 45 26.53 -19.44 -33.42
N GLU A 46 27.82 -19.30 -33.71
CA GLU A 46 28.66 -18.19 -33.22
C GLU A 46 28.18 -16.84 -33.76
N LEU A 47 27.85 -16.77 -35.08
CA LEU A 47 27.29 -15.56 -35.68
C LEU A 47 25.91 -15.21 -35.14
N ALA A 48 25.08 -16.20 -34.81
CA ALA A 48 23.78 -16.00 -34.18
C ALA A 48 23.98 -15.46 -32.77
N ALA A 49 24.93 -16.00 -31.99
CA ALA A 49 25.25 -15.52 -30.65
C ALA A 49 25.76 -14.06 -30.67
N ILE A 50 26.66 -13.73 -31.60
CA ILE A 50 27.17 -12.36 -31.80
C ILE A 50 26.02 -11.39 -32.15
N ARG A 51 25.15 -11.78 -33.09
CA ARG A 51 23.98 -10.95 -33.47
C ARG A 51 23.05 -10.75 -32.27
N ALA A 52 22.70 -11.81 -31.55
CA ALA A 52 21.86 -11.72 -30.37
C ALA A 52 22.45 -10.79 -29.30
N LYS A 53 23.77 -10.89 -29.04
CA LYS A 53 24.48 -10.02 -28.09
C LYS A 53 24.47 -8.54 -28.53
N THR A 54 24.68 -8.29 -29.83
CA THR A 54 24.64 -6.93 -30.38
C THR A 54 23.23 -6.35 -30.27
N GLN A 55 22.22 -7.12 -30.69
CA GLN A 55 20.82 -6.72 -30.60
C GLN A 55 20.39 -6.46 -29.16
N ALA A 56 20.78 -7.31 -28.21
CA ALA A 56 20.50 -7.10 -26.79
C ALA A 56 21.14 -5.79 -26.25
N LYS A 57 22.37 -5.49 -26.69
CA LYS A 57 23.06 -4.25 -26.35
C LYS A 57 22.36 -3.01 -26.92
N GLU A 58 21.92 -3.08 -28.16
CA GLU A 58 21.17 -1.99 -28.82
C GLU A 58 19.81 -1.78 -28.16
N GLN A 59 19.07 -2.87 -27.87
CA GLN A 59 17.79 -2.79 -27.14
C GLN A 59 17.97 -2.19 -25.75
N ARG A 60 19.05 -2.56 -25.04
CA ARG A 60 19.35 -1.99 -23.72
C ARG A 60 19.68 -0.50 -23.80
N ALA A 61 20.48 -0.07 -24.77
CA ALA A 61 20.79 1.34 -24.99
C ALA A 61 19.52 2.14 -25.31
N ALA A 62 18.68 1.63 -26.21
CA ALA A 62 17.41 2.25 -26.56
C ALA A 62 16.44 2.36 -25.35
N LEU A 63 16.41 1.37 -24.46
CA LEU A 63 15.66 1.43 -23.19
C LEU A 63 16.18 2.58 -22.31
N LEU A 64 17.49 2.66 -22.09
CA LEU A 64 18.11 3.70 -21.26
C LEU A 64 17.79 5.11 -21.80
N ASP A 65 17.86 5.28 -23.13
CA ASP A 65 17.56 6.57 -23.77
C ASP A 65 16.07 6.94 -23.63
N ARG A 66 15.16 5.97 -23.77
CA ARG A 66 13.73 6.20 -23.49
C ARG A 66 13.50 6.63 -22.05
N ILE A 67 14.08 5.93 -21.07
CA ILE A 67 13.95 6.30 -19.66
C ILE A 67 14.51 7.69 -19.39
N ARG A 68 15.66 8.05 -19.98
CA ARG A 68 16.24 9.41 -19.85
C ARG A 68 15.32 10.50 -20.39
N SER A 69 14.63 10.20 -21.51
CA SER A 69 13.64 11.11 -22.09
C SER A 69 12.29 11.15 -21.35
N GLY A 70 12.13 10.35 -20.30
CA GLY A 70 10.88 10.29 -19.52
C GLY A 70 9.80 9.43 -20.14
N ALA A 71 10.14 8.50 -21.01
CA ALA A 71 9.20 7.62 -21.71
C ALA A 71 9.53 6.15 -21.45
N ILE A 72 8.48 5.30 -21.49
CA ILE A 72 8.59 3.85 -21.51
C ILE A 72 7.56 3.27 -22.48
N LEU A 73 7.85 2.10 -23.00
CA LEU A 73 6.90 1.30 -23.80
C LEU A 73 6.25 0.23 -22.90
N PRO A 74 5.07 -0.31 -23.27
CA PRO A 74 4.42 -1.38 -22.51
C PRO A 74 5.34 -2.59 -22.26
N GLN A 75 6.19 -2.92 -23.22
CA GLN A 75 7.17 -4.00 -23.13
C GLN A 75 8.33 -3.73 -22.13
N ASP A 76 8.55 -2.47 -21.77
CA ASP A 76 9.59 -2.06 -20.79
C ASP A 76 9.09 -2.22 -19.35
N ARG A 77 7.76 -2.28 -19.14
CA ARG A 77 7.14 -2.32 -17.81
C ARG A 77 7.68 -3.43 -16.89
N PRO A 78 7.84 -4.68 -17.35
CA PRO A 78 8.42 -5.73 -16.51
C PRO A 78 9.86 -5.42 -16.02
N LEU A 79 10.61 -4.61 -16.77
CA LEU A 79 11.98 -4.24 -16.43
C LEU A 79 12.03 -3.17 -15.32
N MET A 80 10.88 -2.53 -15.01
CA MET A 80 10.80 -1.55 -13.92
C MET A 80 10.70 -2.21 -12.55
N SER A 81 10.43 -3.51 -12.46
CA SER A 81 10.24 -4.22 -11.18
C SER A 81 11.44 -4.09 -10.25
N GLU A 82 12.69 -4.05 -10.75
CA GLU A 82 13.86 -3.84 -9.90
C GLU A 82 13.89 -2.43 -9.27
N ILE A 83 13.34 -1.42 -9.97
CA ILE A 83 13.22 -0.06 -9.47
C ILE A 83 12.09 0.00 -8.45
N GLU A 84 10.98 -0.72 -8.67
CA GLU A 84 9.86 -0.83 -7.72
C GLU A 84 10.30 -1.50 -6.41
N GLN A 85 11.08 -2.60 -6.49
CA GLN A 85 11.63 -3.23 -5.30
C GLN A 85 12.53 -2.28 -4.49
N LEU A 86 13.35 -1.48 -5.18
CA LEU A 86 14.16 -0.46 -4.54
C LEU A 86 13.30 0.66 -3.95
N ALA A 87 12.27 1.13 -4.68
CA ALA A 87 11.36 2.16 -4.20
C ALA A 87 10.59 1.73 -2.95
N TYR A 88 10.24 0.45 -2.83
CA TYR A 88 9.66 -0.13 -1.61
C TYR A 88 10.66 -0.41 -0.49
N GLY A 89 11.95 -0.17 -0.68
CA GLY A 89 12.99 -0.49 0.30
C GLY A 89 13.26 -1.99 0.45
N ARG A 90 12.81 -2.82 -0.49
CA ARG A 90 12.99 -4.29 -0.50
C ARG A 90 14.30 -4.71 -1.17
N SER A 91 15.03 -3.78 -1.76
CA SER A 91 16.33 -3.95 -2.39
C SER A 91 17.19 -2.73 -2.10
N GLU A 92 18.49 -2.93 -1.97
CA GLU A 92 19.47 -1.85 -1.82
C GLU A 92 20.14 -1.47 -3.15
N ASN A 93 19.83 -2.19 -4.23
CA ASN A 93 20.49 -2.04 -5.52
C ASN A 93 19.52 -2.11 -6.69
N SER A 94 19.79 -1.32 -7.72
CA SER A 94 19.20 -1.45 -9.05
C SER A 94 20.28 -1.29 -10.12
N ARG A 95 20.41 -2.29 -10.97
CA ARG A 95 21.33 -2.22 -12.11
C ARG A 95 20.91 -1.14 -13.09
N LEU A 96 19.60 -1.01 -13.33
CA LEU A 96 19.05 -0.04 -14.27
C LEU A 96 19.31 1.40 -13.81
N MET A 97 19.13 1.70 -12.51
CA MET A 97 19.43 3.02 -11.98
C MET A 97 20.92 3.35 -12.08
N ARG A 98 21.79 2.37 -11.83
CA ARG A 98 23.26 2.53 -11.98
C ARG A 98 23.65 2.83 -13.43
N GLU A 99 23.07 2.13 -14.40
CA GLU A 99 23.31 2.37 -15.82
C GLU A 99 22.75 3.74 -16.29
N LEU A 100 21.72 4.24 -15.64
CA LEU A 100 21.18 5.58 -15.86
C LEU A 100 22.04 6.69 -15.21
N GLY A 101 22.98 6.33 -14.33
CA GLY A 101 23.76 7.28 -13.54
C GLY A 101 22.96 7.93 -12.40
N ILE A 102 21.87 7.28 -11.97
CA ILE A 102 21.03 7.71 -10.86
C ILE A 102 21.43 6.93 -9.61
N GLU A 103 21.62 7.63 -8.50
CA GLU A 103 21.90 7.00 -7.22
C GLU A 103 20.76 6.05 -6.82
N ALA A 104 21.10 4.82 -6.42
CA ALA A 104 20.14 3.80 -6.07
C ALA A 104 19.62 4.01 -4.63
N THR A 105 18.73 4.99 -4.43
CA THR A 105 17.99 5.21 -3.18
C THR A 105 16.51 5.02 -3.39
N PRO A 106 15.75 4.60 -2.35
CA PRO A 106 14.30 4.43 -2.43
C PRO A 106 13.58 5.69 -2.92
N GLU A 107 14.02 6.88 -2.50
CA GLU A 107 13.41 8.16 -2.86
C GLU A 107 13.60 8.46 -4.35
N LYS A 108 14.82 8.26 -4.86
CA LYS A 108 15.13 8.49 -6.29
C LYS A 108 14.46 7.45 -7.19
N ALA A 109 14.33 6.21 -6.71
CA ALA A 109 13.57 5.17 -7.40
C ALA A 109 12.09 5.55 -7.50
N HIS A 110 11.47 6.00 -6.41
CA HIS A 110 10.09 6.47 -6.38
C HIS A 110 9.89 7.65 -7.35
N GLN A 111 10.73 8.69 -7.27
CA GLN A 111 10.66 9.84 -8.18
C GLN A 111 10.78 9.43 -9.66
N LEU A 112 11.65 8.47 -9.96
CA LEU A 112 11.81 7.95 -11.32
C LEU A 112 10.54 7.25 -11.80
N LEU A 113 9.89 6.41 -10.96
CA LEU A 113 8.65 5.70 -11.31
C LEU A 113 7.49 6.67 -11.55
N LEU A 114 7.35 7.72 -10.74
CA LEU A 114 6.36 8.79 -10.95
C LEU A 114 6.63 9.53 -12.26
N ARG A 115 7.86 9.94 -12.51
CA ARG A 115 8.24 10.65 -13.75
C ARG A 115 7.96 9.83 -15.02
N LEU A 116 8.11 8.50 -14.94
CA LEU A 116 7.86 7.59 -16.06
C LEU A 116 6.39 7.20 -16.21
N GLY A 117 5.50 7.63 -15.31
CA GLY A 117 4.10 7.19 -15.27
C GLY A 117 3.93 5.70 -15.01
N VAL A 118 4.94 5.06 -14.40
CA VAL A 118 4.85 3.67 -13.90
C VAL A 118 3.99 3.62 -12.66
N TRP A 119 4.19 4.57 -11.78
CA TRP A 119 3.38 4.87 -10.60
C TRP A 119 2.65 6.20 -10.80
N ASP A 120 1.50 6.33 -10.17
CA ASP A 120 0.75 7.58 -10.04
C ASP A 120 1.00 8.20 -8.65
N GLU A 121 0.35 9.33 -8.38
CA GLU A 121 0.48 10.07 -7.12
C GLU A 121 -0.12 9.32 -5.91
N LEU A 122 -0.93 8.27 -6.14
CA LEU A 122 -1.53 7.45 -5.10
C LEU A 122 -0.61 6.32 -4.64
N ALA A 123 0.44 6.00 -5.41
CA ALA A 123 1.39 4.95 -5.05
C ALA A 123 2.23 5.38 -3.83
N ASP A 124 1.95 4.80 -2.67
CA ASP A 124 2.62 5.11 -1.41
C ASP A 124 3.59 3.99 -1.00
N PRO A 125 4.93 4.19 -1.13
CA PRO A 125 5.92 3.21 -0.70
C PRO A 125 6.27 3.29 0.80
N TYR A 126 5.84 4.32 1.52
CA TYR A 126 6.29 4.57 2.90
C TYR A 126 5.88 3.49 3.89
N PRO A 127 4.65 2.94 3.86
CA PRO A 127 4.28 1.85 4.76
C PRO A 127 5.18 0.62 4.57
N ALA A 128 5.46 0.25 3.31
CA ALA A 128 6.34 -0.87 3.01
C ALA A 128 7.79 -0.64 3.50
N ARG A 129 8.33 0.59 3.33
CA ARG A 129 9.65 0.98 3.86
C ARG A 129 9.71 0.96 5.38
N ALA A 130 8.60 1.26 6.05
CA ALA A 130 8.47 1.18 7.50
C ALA A 130 8.26 -0.27 8.00
N GLY A 131 8.19 -1.24 7.11
CA GLY A 131 7.92 -2.64 7.46
C GLY A 131 6.48 -2.89 7.92
N ILE A 132 5.55 -2.02 7.55
CA ILE A 132 4.13 -2.15 7.88
C ILE A 132 3.50 -3.15 6.92
N GLU A 133 2.81 -4.14 7.46
CA GLU A 133 2.00 -5.07 6.68
C GLU A 133 0.77 -4.35 6.10
N LEU A 134 0.55 -4.49 4.79
CA LEU A 134 -0.55 -3.84 4.06
C LEU A 134 -1.72 -4.80 3.78
N GLU A 135 -1.71 -5.97 4.39
CA GLU A 135 -2.79 -6.94 4.29
C GLU A 135 -3.67 -6.91 5.55
N ASN A 136 -4.97 -7.04 5.35
CA ASN A 136 -5.90 -7.20 6.45
C ASN A 136 -5.63 -8.49 7.22
N PRO A 137 -5.88 -8.55 8.54
CA PRO A 137 -5.80 -9.79 9.28
C PRO A 137 -6.72 -10.86 8.66
N SER A 138 -6.16 -12.05 8.38
CA SER A 138 -6.89 -13.19 7.82
C SER A 138 -7.49 -14.11 8.89
N LEU A 139 -7.55 -13.65 10.14
CA LEU A 139 -8.09 -14.37 11.27
C LEU A 139 -9.62 -14.29 11.29
N ALA A 140 -10.27 -15.38 11.66
CA ALA A 140 -11.72 -15.38 11.83
C ALA A 140 -12.14 -14.55 13.04
N LEU A 141 -13.18 -13.75 12.90
CA LEU A 141 -13.80 -13.05 14.02
C LEU A 141 -14.58 -14.07 14.87
N PRO A 142 -14.30 -14.18 16.19
CA PRO A 142 -15.12 -15.01 17.07
C PRO A 142 -16.58 -14.54 17.10
N PRO A 143 -17.55 -15.43 17.34
CA PRO A 143 -18.95 -15.03 17.47
C PRO A 143 -19.16 -14.12 18.68
N LEU A 144 -20.13 -13.22 18.57
CA LEU A 144 -20.53 -12.37 19.69
C LEU A 144 -21.03 -13.25 20.85
N PRO A 145 -20.47 -13.07 22.07
CA PRO A 145 -20.88 -13.88 23.21
C PRO A 145 -22.33 -13.55 23.65
N ASP A 146 -23.03 -14.57 24.12
CA ASP A 146 -24.34 -14.41 24.76
C ASP A 146 -24.14 -13.88 26.18
N GLU A 147 -24.07 -12.57 26.32
CA GLU A 147 -23.85 -11.88 27.58
C GLU A 147 -24.94 -10.84 27.85
N PRO A 148 -25.26 -10.56 29.12
CA PRO A 148 -26.22 -9.52 29.46
C PRO A 148 -25.77 -8.14 28.94
N ARG A 149 -26.66 -7.47 28.23
CA ARG A 149 -26.48 -6.10 27.72
C ARG A 149 -27.69 -5.26 28.07
N GLU A 150 -27.48 -4.06 28.59
CA GLU A 150 -28.55 -3.09 28.88
C GLU A 150 -29.20 -2.69 27.56
N ASP A 151 -30.55 -2.69 27.53
CA ASP A 151 -31.30 -2.29 26.36
C ASP A 151 -31.48 -0.78 26.35
N LEU A 152 -30.77 -0.11 25.45
CA LEU A 152 -30.80 1.32 25.20
C LEU A 152 -31.37 1.65 23.82
N THR A 153 -32.12 0.73 23.20
CA THR A 153 -32.65 0.88 21.84
C THR A 153 -33.73 1.91 21.71
N ASP A 154 -34.37 2.32 22.83
CA ASP A 154 -35.38 3.39 22.85
C ASP A 154 -34.75 4.81 22.83
N MET A 155 -33.43 4.93 23.07
CA MET A 155 -32.76 6.22 22.96
C MET A 155 -32.51 6.57 21.50
N ILE A 156 -32.69 7.85 21.16
CA ILE A 156 -32.27 8.39 19.87
C ILE A 156 -30.76 8.54 19.91
N SER A 157 -30.04 7.59 19.27
CA SER A 157 -28.60 7.58 19.19
C SER A 157 -28.16 7.96 17.78
N LEU A 158 -27.18 8.86 17.68
CA LEU A 158 -26.74 9.46 16.41
C LEU A 158 -25.25 9.19 16.20
N ALA A 159 -24.89 8.49 15.13
CA ALA A 159 -23.53 8.42 14.62
C ALA A 159 -23.33 9.53 13.57
N ILE A 160 -22.40 10.43 13.77
CA ILE A 160 -22.21 11.61 12.93
C ILE A 160 -20.82 11.55 12.27
N ASP A 161 -20.81 11.27 10.98
CA ASP A 161 -19.61 10.99 10.21
C ASP A 161 -19.52 11.80 8.91
N ASN A 162 -18.41 11.65 8.19
CA ASN A 162 -18.34 12.10 6.81
C ASN A 162 -19.29 11.30 5.90
N GLU A 163 -19.68 11.90 4.80
CA GLU A 163 -20.42 11.19 3.76
C GLU A 163 -19.58 9.99 3.26
N GLY A 164 -20.20 8.80 3.24
CA GLY A 164 -19.53 7.58 2.79
C GLY A 164 -18.63 6.89 3.84
N SER A 165 -18.61 7.35 5.11
CA SER A 165 -17.94 6.63 6.20
C SER A 165 -18.41 5.16 6.23
N ALA A 166 -17.44 4.22 6.22
CA ALA A 166 -17.71 2.78 6.18
C ALA A 166 -17.63 2.12 7.56
N ASP A 167 -17.02 2.77 8.52
CA ASP A 167 -16.65 2.23 9.84
C ASP A 167 -17.10 3.14 10.99
N PRO A 168 -18.43 3.31 11.24
CA PRO A 168 -18.91 4.15 12.33
C PRO A 168 -18.62 3.49 13.69
N ASP A 169 -17.69 4.07 14.43
CA ASP A 169 -17.18 3.52 15.69
C ASP A 169 -17.86 4.11 16.92
N ASP A 170 -18.47 5.30 16.82
CA ASP A 170 -19.09 6.00 17.92
C ASP A 170 -20.45 6.59 17.57
N ALA A 171 -21.26 6.77 18.61
CA ALA A 171 -22.54 7.45 18.53
C ALA A 171 -22.84 8.19 19.83
N ILE A 172 -23.72 9.18 19.79
CA ILE A 172 -24.10 10.02 20.92
C ILE A 172 -25.61 10.05 21.10
N SER A 173 -26.04 10.17 22.36
CA SER A 173 -27.45 10.36 22.73
C SER A 173 -27.56 11.34 23.89
N PHE A 174 -28.79 11.79 24.17
CA PHE A 174 -29.09 12.53 25.37
C PHE A 174 -30.41 12.00 25.97
N ALA A 175 -30.35 11.45 27.17
CA ALA A 175 -31.49 10.94 27.89
C ALA A 175 -31.31 11.05 29.39
N ASP A 176 -32.37 11.30 30.14
CA ASP A 176 -32.40 11.41 31.61
C ASP A 176 -31.34 12.40 32.19
N GLY A 177 -31.06 13.47 31.44
CA GLY A 177 -30.08 14.49 31.80
C GLY A 177 -28.62 14.02 31.68
N LEU A 178 -28.37 12.88 31.05
CA LEU A 178 -27.04 12.36 30.76
C LEU A 178 -26.74 12.49 29.26
N LEU A 179 -25.53 12.93 28.97
CA LEU A 179 -24.90 12.74 27.67
C LEU A 179 -24.41 11.30 27.60
N TRP A 180 -24.87 10.54 26.63
CA TRP A 180 -24.42 9.19 26.40
C TRP A 180 -23.43 9.17 25.22
N VAL A 181 -22.32 8.46 25.43
CA VAL A 181 -21.37 8.12 24.38
C VAL A 181 -21.39 6.61 24.22
N HIS A 182 -21.72 6.16 23.04
CA HIS A 182 -21.73 4.75 22.66
C HIS A 182 -20.51 4.49 21.80
N VAL A 183 -19.75 3.44 22.11
CA VAL A 183 -18.56 3.04 21.36
C VAL A 183 -18.76 1.62 20.88
N ALA A 184 -18.43 1.33 19.64
CA ALA A 184 -18.40 -0.03 19.11
C ALA A 184 -17.60 -0.95 20.05
N ASP A 185 -18.09 -2.19 20.28
CA ASP A 185 -17.55 -3.09 21.31
C ASP A 185 -16.86 -4.35 20.73
N PRO A 186 -15.82 -4.20 19.87
CA PRO A 186 -15.06 -5.34 19.39
C PRO A 186 -14.32 -6.09 20.50
N ALA A 187 -14.03 -5.44 21.64
CA ALA A 187 -13.39 -6.06 22.78
C ALA A 187 -14.22 -7.20 23.39
N SER A 188 -15.53 -7.28 23.11
CA SER A 188 -16.38 -8.40 23.54
C SER A 188 -16.00 -9.72 22.90
N VAL A 189 -15.35 -9.71 21.73
CA VAL A 189 -14.92 -10.90 20.99
C VAL A 189 -13.39 -11.05 20.93
N VAL A 190 -12.64 -9.98 21.17
CA VAL A 190 -11.17 -10.02 21.19
C VAL A 190 -10.69 -10.32 22.60
N THR A 191 -10.46 -11.60 22.87
CA THR A 191 -9.97 -12.04 24.20
C THR A 191 -8.50 -11.71 24.35
N TYR A 192 -8.13 -11.11 25.49
CA TYR A 192 -6.75 -10.79 25.83
C TYR A 192 -5.81 -12.00 25.67
N GLY A 193 -4.69 -11.81 24.96
CA GLY A 193 -3.70 -12.85 24.68
C GLY A 193 -4.09 -13.83 23.58
N SER A 194 -5.28 -13.70 22.98
CA SER A 194 -5.67 -14.50 21.82
C SER A 194 -4.81 -14.15 20.59
N GLU A 195 -4.83 -15.03 19.58
CA GLU A 195 -4.14 -14.78 18.32
C GLU A 195 -4.63 -13.51 17.64
N LEU A 196 -5.93 -13.23 17.72
CA LEU A 196 -6.53 -12.01 17.20
C LEU A 196 -6.06 -10.78 17.97
N ASP A 197 -6.03 -10.83 19.32
CA ASP A 197 -5.51 -9.73 20.14
C ASP A 197 -4.04 -9.41 19.80
N LEU A 198 -3.21 -10.45 19.68
CA LEU A 198 -1.80 -10.28 19.32
C LEU A 198 -1.62 -9.70 17.90
N ALA A 199 -2.51 -10.03 16.97
CA ALA A 199 -2.52 -9.41 15.64
C ALA A 199 -2.90 -7.92 15.72
N CYS A 200 -3.95 -7.59 16.48
CA CYS A 200 -4.36 -6.20 16.71
C CYS A 200 -3.26 -5.36 17.37
N VAL A 201 -2.55 -5.93 18.37
CA VAL A 201 -1.42 -5.25 19.03
C VAL A 201 -0.31 -4.93 18.04
N ARG A 202 -0.02 -5.83 17.09
CA ARG A 202 1.00 -5.56 16.04
C ARG A 202 0.59 -4.44 15.09
N SER A 203 -0.69 -4.39 14.71
CA SER A 203 -1.23 -3.36 13.80
C SER A 203 -1.41 -2.01 14.50
N GLY A 204 -1.92 -2.03 15.74
CA GLY A 204 -2.10 -0.86 16.61
C GLY A 204 -3.24 0.08 16.23
N ALA A 205 -3.61 0.18 14.95
CA ALA A 205 -4.69 1.02 14.42
C ALA A 205 -5.07 0.61 12.99
N ASN A 206 -6.20 1.08 12.50
CA ASN A 206 -6.47 1.08 11.05
C ASN A 206 -5.52 2.05 10.35
N LEU A 207 -5.05 1.66 9.16
CA LEU A 207 -4.22 2.51 8.32
C LEU A 207 -5.01 2.94 7.09
N TYR A 208 -5.28 4.24 6.98
CA TYR A 208 -6.01 4.83 5.87
C TYR A 208 -5.02 5.30 4.81
N LEU A 209 -4.97 4.59 3.68
CA LEU A 209 -4.15 4.92 2.52
C LEU A 209 -5.05 5.47 1.40
N PRO A 210 -4.51 6.26 0.46
CA PRO A 210 -5.29 6.77 -0.66
C PRO A 210 -5.99 5.67 -1.49
N GLU A 211 -5.36 4.50 -1.62
CA GLU A 211 -5.84 3.40 -2.44
C GLU A 211 -6.66 2.35 -1.67
N LYS A 212 -6.50 2.27 -0.34
CA LYS A 212 -7.19 1.27 0.49
C LYS A 212 -7.13 1.57 1.98
N ILE A 213 -8.01 0.93 2.74
CA ILE A 213 -7.90 0.86 4.20
C ILE A 213 -7.32 -0.51 4.57
N VAL A 214 -6.30 -0.50 5.42
CA VAL A 214 -5.78 -1.71 6.08
C VAL A 214 -6.34 -1.75 7.49
N HIS A 215 -7.21 -2.71 7.76
CA HIS A 215 -7.91 -2.82 9.03
C HIS A 215 -7.03 -3.47 10.09
N MET A 216 -7.13 -2.98 11.32
CA MET A 216 -6.53 -3.61 12.50
C MET A 216 -7.23 -4.92 12.86
N LEU A 217 -8.55 -4.96 12.71
CA LEU A 217 -9.41 -6.14 12.90
C LEU A 217 -9.76 -6.77 11.54
N PRO A 218 -10.19 -8.04 11.51
CA PRO A 218 -10.79 -8.61 10.31
C PRO A 218 -11.92 -7.72 9.78
N PRO A 219 -12.06 -7.54 8.46
CA PRO A 219 -13.07 -6.64 7.89
C PRO A 219 -14.51 -6.95 8.33
N GLU A 220 -14.80 -8.20 8.67
CA GLU A 220 -16.09 -8.65 9.20
C GLU A 220 -16.44 -7.98 10.54
N ALA A 221 -15.46 -7.49 11.29
CA ALA A 221 -15.68 -6.80 12.55
C ALA A 221 -16.49 -5.51 12.35
N THR A 222 -16.22 -4.75 11.28
CA THR A 222 -16.99 -3.57 10.93
C THR A 222 -18.47 -3.91 10.71
N ALA A 223 -18.77 -5.00 10.00
CA ALA A 223 -20.15 -5.42 9.74
C ALA A 223 -20.89 -5.83 11.03
N VAL A 224 -20.19 -6.32 12.04
CA VAL A 224 -20.79 -6.76 13.32
C VAL A 224 -20.92 -5.60 14.30
N PHE A 225 -19.91 -4.74 14.41
CA PHE A 225 -19.77 -3.75 15.48
C PHE A 225 -20.06 -2.32 15.03
N GLY A 226 -20.00 -2.02 13.73
CA GLY A 226 -20.24 -0.66 13.24
C GLY A 226 -21.62 -0.16 13.63
N LEU A 227 -21.66 0.99 14.32
CA LEU A 227 -22.86 1.55 14.92
C LEU A 227 -23.82 2.07 13.82
N GLY A 228 -25.01 1.45 13.76
CA GLY A 228 -26.02 1.80 12.76
C GLY A 228 -25.79 1.13 11.39
N LEU A 229 -24.88 0.17 11.27
CA LEU A 229 -24.81 -0.73 10.11
C LEU A 229 -25.84 -1.86 10.21
N ASN A 230 -26.25 -2.22 11.43
CA ASN A 230 -27.32 -3.15 11.73
C ASN A 230 -28.45 -2.41 12.46
N GLU A 231 -29.67 -2.97 12.49
CA GLU A 231 -30.81 -2.40 13.21
C GLU A 231 -30.50 -2.19 14.70
N ILE A 232 -29.77 -3.14 15.29
CA ILE A 232 -29.30 -3.08 16.69
C ILE A 232 -27.81 -3.43 16.68
N SER A 233 -27.01 -2.58 17.29
CA SER A 233 -25.57 -2.75 17.41
C SER A 233 -25.16 -2.98 18.87
N PRO A 234 -24.20 -3.88 19.14
CA PRO A 234 -23.59 -4.01 20.45
C PRO A 234 -22.64 -2.84 20.70
N ALA A 235 -22.71 -2.26 21.89
CA ALA A 235 -21.88 -1.12 22.24
C ALA A 235 -21.42 -1.20 23.70
N LEU A 236 -20.35 -0.47 24.01
CA LEU A 236 -20.00 -0.04 25.37
C LEU A 236 -20.49 1.40 25.50
N SER A 237 -21.38 1.65 26.49
CA SER A 237 -22.06 2.93 26.63
C SER A 237 -21.69 3.62 27.94
N PHE A 238 -21.38 4.91 27.83
CA PHE A 238 -20.96 5.76 28.94
C PHE A 238 -22.02 6.86 29.15
N GLY A 239 -22.71 6.85 30.30
CA GLY A 239 -23.62 7.89 30.72
C GLY A 239 -22.88 8.95 31.54
N ILE A 240 -22.79 10.16 31.00
CA ILE A 240 -21.96 11.24 31.52
C ILE A 240 -22.84 12.43 31.87
N ARG A 241 -22.79 12.86 33.10
CA ARG A 241 -23.41 14.13 33.51
C ARG A 241 -22.45 15.28 33.26
N ILE A 242 -22.89 16.25 32.47
CA ILE A 242 -22.20 17.54 32.35
C ILE A 242 -22.87 18.52 33.29
N THR A 243 -22.14 18.98 34.33
CA THR A 243 -22.67 19.93 35.30
C THR A 243 -22.91 21.32 34.69
N GLU A 244 -23.54 22.21 35.43
CA GLU A 244 -23.75 23.60 34.99
C GLU A 244 -22.41 24.33 34.80
N GLU A 245 -21.39 23.99 35.62
CA GLU A 245 -20.03 24.53 35.54
C GLU A 245 -19.20 23.87 34.43
N GLY A 246 -19.75 22.88 33.69
CA GLY A 246 -19.09 22.19 32.62
C GLY A 246 -18.19 21.02 33.00
N SER A 247 -18.23 20.53 34.24
CA SER A 247 -17.51 19.33 34.68
C SER A 247 -18.20 18.07 34.11
N ALA A 248 -17.40 17.11 33.64
CA ALA A 248 -17.90 15.79 33.21
C ALA A 248 -17.78 14.79 34.36
N ILE A 249 -18.88 14.12 34.72
CA ILE A 249 -18.95 13.08 35.74
C ILE A 249 -19.48 11.81 35.10
N LEU A 250 -18.68 10.75 35.07
CA LEU A 250 -19.10 9.43 34.64
C LEU A 250 -20.05 8.82 35.68
N GLU A 251 -21.33 8.60 35.29
CA GLU A 251 -22.32 7.99 36.17
C GLU A 251 -22.59 6.53 35.85
N LYS A 252 -22.51 6.18 34.54
CA LYS A 252 -22.75 4.82 34.07
C LYS A 252 -21.68 4.40 33.08
N CYS A 253 -21.31 3.11 33.13
CA CYS A 253 -20.51 2.44 32.12
C CYS A 253 -21.10 1.02 31.97
N VAL A 254 -21.73 0.75 30.84
CA VAL A 254 -22.49 -0.50 30.62
C VAL A 254 -22.26 -1.07 29.25
N ARG A 255 -22.23 -2.40 29.15
CA ARG A 255 -22.43 -3.09 27.86
C ARG A 255 -23.87 -2.93 27.46
N SER A 256 -24.13 -2.51 26.24
CA SER A 256 -25.47 -2.15 25.78
C SER A 256 -25.81 -2.68 24.41
N ARG A 257 -27.10 -2.60 24.07
CA ARG A 257 -27.62 -2.68 22.74
C ARG A 257 -28.22 -1.33 22.38
N VAL A 258 -27.81 -0.78 21.22
CA VAL A 258 -28.26 0.54 20.75
C VAL A 258 -28.85 0.45 19.35
N ARG A 259 -29.84 1.32 19.07
CA ARG A 259 -30.32 1.58 17.72
C ARG A 259 -29.82 2.93 17.29
N VAL A 260 -29.04 2.98 16.20
CA VAL A 260 -28.31 4.19 15.81
C VAL A 260 -28.76 4.67 14.44
N GLU A 261 -29.12 5.94 14.38
CA GLU A 261 -29.33 6.68 13.13
C GLU A 261 -27.99 7.28 12.69
N ARG A 262 -27.64 7.07 11.42
CA ARG A 262 -26.41 7.65 10.84
C ARG A 262 -26.71 8.98 10.19
N LEU A 263 -25.94 10.00 10.52
CA LEU A 263 -26.01 11.34 9.94
C LEU A 263 -24.67 11.74 9.37
N THR A 264 -24.69 12.56 8.32
CA THR A 264 -23.51 13.32 7.91
C THR A 264 -23.36 14.56 8.79
N TYR A 265 -22.17 15.17 8.82
CA TYR A 265 -21.96 16.46 9.51
C TYR A 265 -22.92 17.54 8.99
N ALA A 266 -23.18 17.58 7.67
CA ALA A 266 -24.13 18.52 7.09
C ALA A 266 -25.59 18.20 7.52
N GLY A 267 -25.94 16.91 7.59
CA GLY A 267 -27.25 16.46 8.08
C GLY A 267 -27.45 16.83 9.54
N ALA A 268 -26.47 16.57 10.42
CA ALA A 268 -26.53 16.95 11.82
C ALA A 268 -26.61 18.48 11.98
N ALA A 269 -25.81 19.25 11.24
CA ALA A 269 -25.85 20.72 11.28
C ALA A 269 -27.22 21.28 10.91
N SER A 270 -27.93 20.70 9.94
CA SER A 270 -29.28 21.13 9.57
C SER A 270 -30.35 20.85 10.65
N ARG A 271 -30.08 19.91 11.56
CA ARG A 271 -30.98 19.44 12.63
C ARG A 271 -30.57 19.91 14.03
N MET A 272 -29.61 20.85 14.17
CA MET A 272 -29.08 21.31 15.46
C MET A 272 -30.11 21.89 16.41
N ASN A 273 -31.30 22.30 15.91
CA ASN A 273 -32.43 22.80 16.71
C ASN A 273 -33.43 21.70 17.09
N GLU A 274 -33.14 20.44 16.77
CA GLU A 274 -33.99 19.30 17.11
C GLU A 274 -33.38 18.52 18.28
N SER A 275 -34.25 17.95 19.14
CA SER A 275 -33.82 17.00 20.17
C SER A 275 -33.38 15.69 19.49
N PRO A 276 -32.30 15.02 19.93
CA PRO A 276 -31.44 15.36 21.10
C PRO A 276 -30.26 16.26 20.77
N LEU A 277 -30.08 16.72 19.53
CA LEU A 277 -28.89 17.50 19.13
C LEU A 277 -28.79 18.83 19.87
N THR A 278 -29.91 19.48 20.19
CA THR A 278 -29.90 20.73 20.97
C THR A 278 -29.32 20.51 22.37
N GLU A 279 -29.75 19.47 23.08
CA GLU A 279 -29.29 19.12 24.41
C GLU A 279 -27.85 18.68 24.41
N ILE A 280 -27.44 17.84 23.44
CA ILE A 280 -26.07 17.40 23.22
C ILE A 280 -25.16 18.61 23.02
N ALA A 281 -25.51 19.51 22.09
CA ALA A 281 -24.74 20.71 21.79
C ALA A 281 -24.59 21.61 23.01
N SER A 282 -25.68 21.81 23.77
CA SER A 282 -25.65 22.60 25.01
C SER A 282 -24.72 22.00 26.09
N ALA A 283 -24.78 20.69 26.28
CA ALA A 283 -23.92 19.99 27.23
C ALA A 283 -22.44 20.07 26.81
N LEU A 284 -22.13 19.80 25.54
CA LEU A 284 -20.77 19.86 25.01
C LEU A 284 -20.20 21.28 25.03
N GLU A 285 -21.02 22.31 24.77
CA GLU A 285 -20.56 23.70 24.84
C GLU A 285 -20.18 24.11 26.27
N ARG A 286 -20.94 23.69 27.32
CA ARG A 286 -20.54 23.91 28.73
C ARG A 286 -19.20 23.21 29.04
N PHE A 287 -19.05 21.95 28.61
CA PHE A 287 -17.83 21.19 28.81
C PHE A 287 -16.64 21.85 28.09
N ARG A 288 -16.82 22.27 26.83
CA ARG A 288 -15.79 22.94 26.04
C ARG A 288 -15.31 24.23 26.71
N ARG A 289 -16.24 25.09 27.13
CA ARG A 289 -15.93 26.37 27.80
C ARG A 289 -15.09 26.17 29.04
N LYS A 290 -15.40 25.17 29.87
CA LYS A 290 -14.61 24.86 31.06
C LYS A 290 -13.21 24.41 30.68
N ARG A 291 -13.08 23.48 29.77
CA ARG A 291 -11.77 22.95 29.34
C ARG A 291 -10.86 24.00 28.69
N GLU A 292 -11.42 25.01 28.04
CA GLU A 292 -10.68 26.11 27.42
C GLU A 292 -10.34 27.24 28.40
N ALA A 293 -10.94 27.26 29.59
CA ALA A 293 -10.68 28.24 30.64
C ALA A 293 -9.61 27.79 31.64
N ASP A 294 -9.36 26.49 31.74
CA ASP A 294 -8.32 25.86 32.56
C ASP A 294 -7.01 25.73 31.74
#